data_f4def3c3757b0d3057dd9dd32755bf06
#
_entry.id   f4def3c3757b0d3057dd9dd32755bf06
#
_cell.length_a   1.000
_cell.length_b   1.000
_cell.length_c   1.000
_cell.angle_alpha   90.00
_cell.angle_beta   90.00
_cell.angle_gamma   90.00
#
_symmetry.space_group_name_H-M   'P 1'
#
loop_
_entity.id
_entity.type
_entity.pdbx_description
1 polymer ?
#
loop_
_entity_poly.entity_id
_entity_poly.type
_entity_poly.pdbx_seq_one_letter_code
_entity_poly.pdbx_strand_id
1 'polypeptide(L)'
;MPECWTAHCYTTVCDMGANNVSALQMLGATSQKPFFKFQNQEIVTVYNPPHLLKCTRNLFRKYDVQFKSELMHNQLTLTAKWEHILNVYEWDKSNVVCLFYKLTDAYLAPVAQDARKSAWLLR
;
A
#
# COMPACT_ATOMS: atom_id res chain seq x y z
N MET A 1 -17.14 4.64 44.70
CA MET A 1 -16.09 5.22 43.83
C MET A 1 -16.44 4.92 42.39
N PRO A 2 -16.58 5.92 41.50
CA PRO A 2 -16.88 5.60 40.12
C PRO A 2 -15.68 4.87 39.53
N GLU A 3 -15.92 3.69 38.94
CA GLU A 3 -14.93 2.94 38.17
C GLU A 3 -14.50 3.83 37.00
N CYS A 4 -13.25 4.30 37.03
CA CYS A 4 -12.65 5.03 35.91
C CYS A 4 -12.38 4.01 34.79
N TRP A 5 -13.18 4.04 33.74
CA TRP A 5 -12.94 3.25 32.54
C TRP A 5 -11.66 3.75 31.87
N THR A 6 -10.54 3.07 32.11
CA THR A 6 -9.30 3.35 31.40
C THR A 6 -9.37 2.71 30.02
N ALA A 7 -9.52 3.54 29.00
CA ALA A 7 -9.40 3.08 27.61
C ALA A 7 -7.93 2.72 27.34
N HIS A 8 -7.65 1.47 27.04
CA HIS A 8 -6.31 1.02 26.63
C HIS A 8 -6.21 1.07 25.10
N CYS A 9 -5.27 1.87 24.59
CA CYS A 9 -4.93 1.91 23.18
C CYS A 9 -3.78 0.93 22.93
N TYR A 10 -4.01 -0.10 22.10
CA TYR A 10 -2.99 -1.10 21.77
C TYR A 10 -2.44 -0.94 20.35
N THR A 11 -3.12 -0.18 19.52
CA THR A 11 -2.76 -0.05 18.11
C THR A 11 -3.06 1.37 17.62
N THR A 12 -2.16 1.92 16.83
CA THR A 12 -2.38 3.14 16.05
C THR A 12 -2.35 2.82 14.57
N VAL A 13 -3.27 3.41 13.82
CA VAL A 13 -3.37 3.25 12.36
C VAL A 13 -3.24 4.62 11.72
N CYS A 14 -2.30 4.77 10.79
CA CYS A 14 -2.11 6.03 10.05
C CYS A 14 -1.77 5.76 8.59
N ASP A 15 -1.80 6.78 7.75
CA ASP A 15 -1.27 6.70 6.40
C ASP A 15 0.27 6.84 6.40
N MET A 16 0.91 6.59 5.24
CA MET A 16 2.36 6.76 5.06
C MET A 16 2.74 8.22 4.72
N GLY A 17 1.99 9.21 5.18
CA GLY A 17 2.38 10.62 5.05
C GLY A 17 3.71 10.88 5.75
N ALA A 18 4.56 11.75 5.17
CA ALA A 18 5.89 12.04 5.72
C ALA A 18 5.86 12.47 7.19
N ASN A 19 4.85 13.23 7.58
CA ASN A 19 4.67 13.67 8.98
C ASN A 19 4.37 12.50 9.91
N ASN A 20 3.53 11.55 9.49
CA ASN A 20 3.19 10.36 10.29
C ASN A 20 4.42 9.44 10.42
N VAL A 21 5.15 9.22 9.33
CA VAL A 21 6.39 8.43 9.37
C VAL A 21 7.41 9.06 10.30
N SER A 22 7.64 10.38 10.21
CA SER A 22 8.53 11.10 11.10
C SER A 22 8.10 11.00 12.56
N ALA A 23 6.81 11.20 12.84
CA ALA A 23 6.29 11.12 14.20
C ALA A 23 6.49 9.72 14.81
N LEU A 24 6.20 8.66 14.05
CA LEU A 24 6.41 7.29 14.49
C LEU A 24 7.89 6.98 14.74
N GLN A 25 8.79 7.47 13.87
CA GLN A 25 10.24 7.32 14.05
C GLN A 25 10.72 8.05 15.32
N MET A 26 10.22 9.26 15.60
CA MET A 26 10.53 10.00 16.83
C MET A 26 10.04 9.26 18.08
N LEU A 27 8.95 8.50 17.99
CA LEU A 27 8.45 7.63 19.06
C LEU A 27 9.23 6.30 19.18
N GLY A 28 10.17 6.05 18.26
CA GLY A 28 11.02 4.85 18.25
C GLY A 28 10.46 3.66 17.47
N ALA A 29 9.36 3.85 16.73
CA ALA A 29 8.83 2.81 15.85
C ALA A 29 9.60 2.80 14.51
N THR A 30 10.00 1.60 14.06
CA THR A 30 10.72 1.38 12.80
C THR A 30 10.11 0.20 12.04
N SER A 31 10.56 -0.07 10.82
CA SER A 31 10.13 -1.24 10.05
C SER A 31 10.50 -2.57 10.72
N GLN A 32 11.61 -2.62 11.46
CA GLN A 32 12.04 -3.80 12.22
C GLN A 32 11.36 -3.89 13.58
N LYS A 33 10.95 -2.75 14.14
CA LYS A 33 10.28 -2.62 15.42
C LYS A 33 9.01 -1.79 15.25
N PRO A 34 7.91 -2.40 14.78
CA PRO A 34 6.68 -1.67 14.42
C PRO A 34 5.81 -1.32 15.65
N PHE A 35 6.44 -0.90 16.73
CA PHE A 35 5.76 -0.47 17.95
C PHE A 35 6.60 0.55 18.72
N PHE A 36 5.95 1.32 19.57
CA PHE A 36 6.60 2.23 20.54
C PHE A 36 5.98 2.04 21.93
N LYS A 37 6.66 2.55 22.95
CA LYS A 37 6.17 2.48 24.32
C LYS A 37 5.60 3.82 24.76
N PHE A 38 4.40 3.79 25.29
CA PHE A 38 3.76 4.94 25.92
C PHE A 38 3.17 4.53 27.26
N GLN A 39 3.52 5.24 28.34
CA GLN A 39 3.09 4.93 29.71
C GLN A 39 3.26 3.44 30.08
N ASN A 40 4.41 2.87 29.77
CA ASN A 40 4.76 1.45 29.99
C ASN A 40 3.92 0.42 29.19
N GLN A 41 3.12 0.89 28.22
CA GLN A 41 2.31 0.08 27.33
C GLN A 41 2.94 0.07 25.93
N GLU A 42 2.97 -1.09 25.29
CA GLU A 42 3.39 -1.21 23.89
C GLU A 42 2.21 -0.89 22.96
N ILE A 43 2.42 0.05 22.04
CA ILE A 43 1.45 0.46 21.03
C ILE A 43 1.98 0.07 19.67
N VAL A 44 1.29 -0.86 19.02
CA VAL A 44 1.64 -1.34 17.68
C VAL A 44 1.24 -0.30 16.64
N THR A 45 2.10 -0.08 15.66
CA THR A 45 1.85 0.85 14.55
C THR A 45 1.50 0.07 13.28
N VAL A 46 0.40 0.43 12.65
CA VAL A 46 -0.07 -0.19 11.40
C VAL A 46 -0.31 0.91 10.37
N TYR A 47 0.27 0.75 9.19
CA TYR A 47 -0.09 1.62 8.07
C TYR A 47 -1.42 1.17 7.46
N ASN A 48 -2.27 2.13 7.12
CA ASN A 48 -3.59 1.92 6.54
C ASN A 48 -3.50 1.07 5.25
N PRO A 49 -3.99 -0.20 5.24
CA PRO A 49 -3.84 -1.11 4.10
C PRO A 49 -4.47 -0.59 2.80
N PRO A 50 -5.68 -0.01 2.77
CA PRO A 50 -6.23 0.63 1.57
C PRO A 50 -5.32 1.72 1.00
N HIS A 51 -4.66 2.50 1.86
CA HIS A 51 -3.71 3.52 1.42
C HIS A 51 -2.45 2.91 0.81
N LEU A 52 -1.91 1.86 1.44
CA LEU A 52 -0.75 1.13 0.91
C LEU A 52 -1.04 0.53 -0.47
N LEU A 53 -2.20 -0.12 -0.65
CA LEU A 53 -2.62 -0.67 -1.94
C LEU A 53 -2.74 0.41 -3.01
N LYS A 54 -3.29 1.59 -2.66
CA LYS A 54 -3.37 2.74 -3.57
C LYS A 54 -1.98 3.23 -3.97
N CYS A 55 -1.06 3.35 -3.02
CA CYS A 55 0.32 3.75 -3.28
C CYS A 55 1.04 2.74 -4.18
N THR A 56 0.92 1.43 -3.88
CA THR A 56 1.50 0.35 -4.68
C THR A 56 0.97 0.37 -6.11
N ARG A 57 -0.34 0.50 -6.29
CA ARG A 57 -0.95 0.63 -7.61
C ARG A 57 -0.37 1.82 -8.38
N ASN A 58 -0.26 2.98 -7.73
CA ASN A 58 0.23 4.20 -8.38
C ASN A 58 1.72 4.09 -8.74
N LEU A 59 2.52 3.44 -7.91
CA LEU A 59 3.92 3.15 -8.21
C LEU A 59 4.04 2.17 -9.37
N PHE A 60 3.26 1.09 -9.38
CA PHE A 60 3.28 0.09 -10.45
C PHE A 60 2.80 0.63 -11.80
N ARG A 61 1.92 1.66 -11.78
CA ARG A 61 1.53 2.37 -13.01
C ARG A 61 2.64 3.23 -13.59
N LYS A 62 3.57 3.66 -12.74
CA LYS A 62 4.65 4.58 -13.12
C LYS A 62 5.96 3.84 -13.43
N TYR A 63 6.20 2.72 -12.78
CA TYR A 63 7.45 1.99 -12.82
C TYR A 63 7.21 0.50 -13.08
N ASP A 64 8.05 -0.08 -13.91
CA ASP A 64 8.10 -1.52 -14.08
C ASP A 64 8.70 -2.19 -12.84
N VAL A 65 8.20 -3.37 -12.48
CA VAL A 65 8.71 -4.16 -11.35
C VAL A 65 9.54 -5.32 -11.90
N GLN A 66 10.81 -5.33 -11.56
CA GLN A 66 11.70 -6.45 -11.88
C GLN A 66 11.82 -7.38 -10.67
N PHE A 67 11.71 -8.68 -10.91
CA PHE A 67 11.86 -9.69 -9.88
C PHE A 67 12.54 -10.95 -10.44
N LYS A 68 13.23 -11.68 -9.54
CA LYS A 68 13.82 -12.96 -9.86
C LYS A 68 12.84 -14.06 -9.56
N SER A 69 12.58 -14.92 -10.53
CA SER A 69 11.74 -16.12 -10.31
C SER A 69 12.60 -17.26 -9.78
N GLU A 70 12.29 -17.72 -8.57
CA GLU A 70 12.93 -18.92 -7.98
C GLU A 70 12.31 -20.22 -8.52
N LEU A 71 11.16 -20.15 -9.20
CA LEU A 71 10.43 -21.30 -9.73
C LEU A 71 11.08 -21.95 -10.96
N MET A 72 12.02 -21.27 -11.61
CA MET A 72 12.79 -21.82 -12.73
C MET A 72 14.24 -21.98 -12.30
N HIS A 73 14.83 -23.15 -12.55
CA HIS A 73 16.25 -23.44 -12.26
C HIS A 73 17.25 -22.46 -12.88
N ASN A 74 16.81 -21.65 -13.84
CA ASN A 74 17.54 -20.51 -14.34
C ASN A 74 17.00 -19.27 -13.65
N GLN A 75 17.87 -18.51 -12.97
CA GLN A 75 17.55 -17.22 -12.33
C GLN A 75 17.10 -16.18 -13.38
N LEU A 76 15.90 -16.37 -13.92
CA LEU A 76 15.35 -15.50 -14.94
C LEU A 76 14.83 -14.21 -14.27
N THR A 77 15.33 -13.08 -14.70
CA THR A 77 14.78 -11.79 -14.29
C THR A 77 13.52 -11.55 -15.12
N LEU A 78 12.38 -11.49 -14.43
CA LEU A 78 11.09 -11.19 -15.03
C LEU A 78 10.73 -9.73 -14.77
N THR A 79 9.97 -9.14 -15.69
CA THR A 79 9.49 -7.76 -15.56
C THR A 79 7.98 -7.75 -15.61
N ALA A 80 7.35 -7.26 -14.53
CA ALA A 80 5.93 -6.98 -14.50
C ALA A 80 5.69 -5.51 -14.88
N LYS A 81 4.75 -5.28 -15.79
CA LYS A 81 4.36 -3.95 -16.28
C LYS A 81 2.87 -3.72 -16.05
N TRP A 82 2.49 -2.46 -15.89
CA TRP A 82 1.08 -2.09 -15.81
C TRP A 82 0.28 -2.53 -17.04
N GLU A 83 0.94 -2.52 -18.21
CA GLU A 83 0.37 -2.96 -19.48
C GLU A 83 -0.14 -4.41 -19.43
N HIS A 84 0.51 -5.30 -18.65
CA HIS A 84 0.03 -6.68 -18.49
C HIS A 84 -1.36 -6.71 -17.81
N ILE A 85 -1.63 -5.80 -16.86
CA ILE A 85 -2.95 -5.69 -16.24
C ILE A 85 -3.99 -5.16 -17.23
N LEU A 86 -3.62 -4.17 -18.05
CA LEU A 86 -4.50 -3.65 -19.09
C LEU A 86 -4.86 -4.73 -20.12
N ASN A 87 -3.88 -5.52 -20.56
CA ASN A 87 -4.10 -6.61 -21.51
C ASN A 87 -5.05 -7.68 -20.95
N VAL A 88 -4.90 -8.04 -19.67
CA VAL A 88 -5.81 -8.97 -18.98
C VAL A 88 -7.21 -8.38 -18.91
N TYR A 89 -7.34 -7.10 -18.60
CA TYR A 89 -8.64 -6.42 -18.54
C TYR A 89 -9.35 -6.39 -19.89
N GLU A 90 -8.65 -6.01 -20.97
CA GLU A 90 -9.22 -5.99 -22.32
C GLU A 90 -9.61 -7.39 -22.79
N TRP A 91 -8.78 -8.39 -22.48
CA TRP A 91 -9.11 -9.79 -22.76
C TRP A 91 -10.36 -10.24 -22.00
N ASP A 92 -10.49 -9.93 -20.71
CA ASP A 92 -11.63 -10.31 -19.89
C ASP A 92 -12.92 -9.61 -20.36
N LYS A 93 -12.82 -8.33 -20.75
CA LYS A 93 -13.93 -7.53 -21.30
C LYS A 93 -14.46 -8.08 -22.63
N SER A 94 -13.60 -8.77 -23.40
CA SER A 94 -13.99 -9.40 -24.68
C SER A 94 -14.71 -10.73 -24.50
N ASN A 95 -14.68 -11.33 -23.31
CA ASN A 95 -15.33 -12.60 -23.03
C ASN A 95 -16.80 -12.44 -22.65
N VAL A 96 -17.61 -13.48 -22.94
CA VAL A 96 -19.05 -13.52 -22.60
C VAL A 96 -19.27 -13.50 -21.08
N VAL A 97 -18.31 -14.04 -20.33
CA VAL A 97 -18.33 -14.07 -18.87
C VAL A 97 -17.12 -13.32 -18.36
N CYS A 98 -17.34 -12.14 -17.76
CA CYS A 98 -16.28 -11.36 -17.12
C CYS A 98 -15.89 -12.01 -15.78
N LEU A 99 -14.63 -12.43 -15.66
CA LEU A 99 -14.07 -13.00 -14.43
C LEU A 99 -13.71 -11.89 -13.43
N PHE A 100 -13.27 -10.74 -13.93
CA PHE A 100 -12.81 -9.60 -13.13
C PHE A 100 -13.83 -8.45 -13.11
N TYR A 101 -15.11 -8.77 -12.83
CA TYR A 101 -16.23 -7.81 -12.87
C TYR A 101 -16.04 -6.55 -11.99
N LYS A 102 -15.16 -6.60 -10.98
CA LYS A 102 -14.80 -5.45 -10.14
C LYS A 102 -13.69 -4.59 -10.73
N LEU A 103 -12.97 -5.08 -11.72
CA LEU A 103 -11.96 -4.30 -12.41
C LEU A 103 -12.65 -3.43 -13.47
N THR A 104 -12.72 -2.14 -13.25
CA THR A 104 -13.42 -1.20 -14.12
C THR A 104 -12.48 -0.11 -14.62
N ASP A 105 -12.89 0.60 -15.69
CA ASP A 105 -12.13 1.73 -16.24
C ASP A 105 -11.77 2.78 -15.17
N ALA A 106 -12.64 2.98 -14.17
CA ALA A 106 -12.39 3.90 -13.05
C ALA A 106 -11.14 3.53 -12.22
N TYR A 107 -10.80 2.23 -12.12
CA TYR A 107 -9.60 1.78 -11.42
C TYR A 107 -8.34 1.79 -12.29
N LEU A 108 -8.52 1.68 -13.59
CA LEU A 108 -7.43 1.59 -14.57
C LEU A 108 -7.05 2.96 -15.13
N ALA A 109 -8.02 3.85 -15.31
CA ALA A 109 -7.78 5.20 -15.79
C ALA A 109 -7.03 6.07 -14.76
N PRO A 110 -6.14 6.97 -15.21
CA PRO A 110 -5.53 7.96 -14.33
C PRO A 110 -6.61 8.92 -13.84
N VAL A 111 -6.89 8.89 -12.54
CA VAL A 111 -7.72 9.92 -11.92
C VAL A 111 -6.92 11.23 -11.97
N ALA A 112 -7.40 12.21 -12.72
CA ALA A 112 -6.76 13.52 -12.89
C ALA A 112 -6.47 14.25 -11.56
N GLN A 113 -7.11 13.85 -10.47
CA GLN A 113 -6.88 14.37 -9.12
C GLN A 113 -5.65 13.79 -8.41
N ASP A 114 -5.12 12.64 -8.81
CA ASP A 114 -3.94 12.05 -8.17
C ASP A 114 -2.63 12.73 -8.61
N ALA A 115 -2.64 13.46 -9.70
CA ALA A 115 -1.44 14.18 -10.18
C ALA A 115 -0.98 15.30 -9.21
N ARG A 116 -1.88 15.87 -8.42
CA ARG A 116 -1.53 16.91 -7.42
C ARG A 116 -1.02 16.36 -6.10
N LYS A 117 -1.34 15.10 -5.76
CA LYS A 117 -0.92 14.47 -4.49
C LYS A 117 0.37 13.67 -4.57
N SER A 118 0.78 13.27 -5.76
CA SER A 118 2.04 12.52 -5.97
C SER A 118 3.31 13.38 -5.94
N ALA A 119 3.18 14.71 -5.98
CA ALA A 119 4.32 15.64 -5.88
C ALA A 119 5.00 15.63 -4.48
N TRP A 120 4.37 15.02 -3.45
CA TRP A 120 4.90 14.95 -2.09
C TRP A 120 5.75 13.71 -1.81
N LEU A 121 5.86 12.77 -2.76
CA LEU A 121 6.60 11.50 -2.60
C LEU A 121 8.02 11.54 -3.20
N LEU A 122 8.46 12.68 -3.73
CA LEU A 122 9.76 12.85 -4.41
C LEU A 122 10.70 13.83 -3.69
N ARG A 123 10.54 14.01 -2.37
CA ARG A 123 11.55 14.74 -1.57
C ARG A 123 12.09 13.88 -0.46
#